data_e927fe4df797303b3eb811fa0d5a1b24
#
_entry.id   e927fe4df797303b3eb811fa0d5a1b24
#
_cell.length_a   1.000
_cell.length_b   1.000
_cell.length_c   1.000
_cell.angle_alpha   90.00
_cell.angle_beta   90.00
_cell.angle_gamma   90.00
#
_symmetry.space_group_name_H-M   'P 1'
#
loop_
_entity.id
_entity.type
_entity.pdbx_description
1 polymer ?
#
loop_
_entity_poly.entity_id
_entity_poly.type
_entity_poly.pdbx_seq_one_letter_code
_entity_poly.pdbx_strand_id
1 'polypeptide(L)'
;GPATSLYGSNAMHGVINVLSYAPTENLDHSLSLEAGPYDYYRAKYHYRDTVGRHGISVNANGVTDGGYKDDSGYDQQKVTLRHDYQGDIWSVRTVLDGANLNQETSGFVQGYKAYEVGSLRKFNPNPEAYRDAWSLRLYSAATRELGDRHSLTLTPYLRDNDMEFLMHFLPWQPTEENGHSSLGLKTVLHSDLGSLRWANGVDLEYTDAMLKEIQEEEWVSDNQPQGVHYNYRVDAAVAGAYSQLRSQWQSPWEVSGGLRLEYTYYDYDNRASDGSACIPEASDCRFYRPEDRDDDFTDLSLNAGVSYRLSDDTLAYLRLARGFRAPEATELYRLQSGQRTADLDSEELDNIELGLRGSLWQRLGYDTSVYYMQKDEVIFQDADRQNVSGAKTRHYGLELSANYRISDDWMFSLDATLAEHQYDSRVRLLGASEDIKGNDIDTAPNMFGSARLSWNFSGLSGQDSVAELEWVYMDEYYLDPDNAHKYDGHSLVNLRTSTSLGPRWQATVRVTNLLDEEYAERADFGFGQYRYFVGQPRGAYVEMRYFFADRRS
;
A
#
# COMPACT_ATOMS: atom_id res chain seq x y z
N GLY A 1 4.81 -9.77 -8.52
CA GLY A 1 4.16 -11.07 -8.32
C GLY A 1 3.98 -11.42 -6.85
N PRO A 2 3.22 -12.49 -6.50
CA PRO A 2 2.87 -12.84 -5.13
C PRO A 2 4.08 -13.10 -4.23
N ALA A 3 4.01 -12.66 -2.99
CA ALA A 3 5.02 -12.81 -1.95
C ALA A 3 4.47 -13.50 -0.69
N THR A 4 3.30 -14.13 -0.79
CA THR A 4 2.58 -14.77 0.32
C THR A 4 3.36 -15.91 0.96
N SER A 5 4.21 -16.62 0.20
CA SER A 5 5.07 -17.69 0.73
C SER A 5 6.05 -17.23 1.81
N LEU A 6 6.32 -15.93 1.93
CA LEU A 6 7.19 -15.35 2.96
C LEU A 6 6.43 -14.45 3.94
N TYR A 7 5.44 -13.71 3.45
CA TYR A 7 4.76 -12.66 4.23
C TYR A 7 3.33 -13.01 4.67
N GLY A 8 2.78 -14.13 4.19
CA GLY A 8 1.43 -14.61 4.54
C GLY A 8 0.33 -13.98 3.68
N SER A 9 -0.91 -14.17 4.10
CA SER A 9 -2.14 -13.62 3.47
C SER A 9 -1.99 -12.14 3.14
N ASN A 10 -2.72 -11.65 2.13
CA ASN A 10 -2.68 -10.26 1.62
C ASN A 10 -1.40 -9.83 0.88
N ALA A 11 -0.32 -10.63 0.85
CA ALA A 11 0.86 -10.35 0.03
C ALA A 11 0.73 -10.88 -1.42
N MET A 12 -0.49 -10.94 -1.97
CA MET A 12 -0.79 -11.51 -3.30
C MET A 12 -0.18 -10.70 -4.44
N HIS A 13 -0.29 -9.37 -4.40
CA HIS A 13 0.15 -8.50 -5.49
C HIS A 13 1.58 -8.00 -5.29
N GLY A 14 2.09 -8.01 -4.07
CA GLY A 14 3.43 -7.55 -3.71
C GLY A 14 3.53 -7.09 -2.25
N VAL A 15 4.70 -6.58 -1.89
CA VAL A 15 5.01 -6.07 -0.55
C VAL A 15 5.72 -4.73 -0.66
N ILE A 16 5.23 -3.74 0.07
CA ILE A 16 5.94 -2.49 0.29
C ILE A 16 6.71 -2.61 1.61
N ASN A 17 8.04 -2.65 1.52
CA ASN A 17 8.90 -2.73 2.70
C ASN A 17 9.44 -1.36 3.08
N VAL A 18 8.98 -0.83 4.21
CA VAL A 18 9.45 0.46 4.76
C VAL A 18 10.56 0.20 5.76
N LEU A 19 11.77 0.66 5.43
CA LEU A 19 12.94 0.49 6.28
C LEU A 19 13.14 1.73 7.17
N SER A 20 13.22 1.52 8.48
CA SER A 20 13.64 2.58 9.41
C SER A 20 15.12 2.90 9.21
N TYR A 21 15.48 4.18 9.30
CA TYR A 21 16.89 4.60 9.22
C TYR A 21 17.72 3.90 10.29
N ALA A 22 18.82 3.28 9.86
CA ALA A 22 19.77 2.66 10.77
C ALA A 22 20.59 3.72 11.54
N PRO A 23 20.94 3.46 12.79
CA PRO A 23 21.96 4.26 13.49
C PRO A 23 23.27 4.32 12.71
N THR A 24 24.05 5.37 12.89
CA THR A 24 25.34 5.62 12.22
C THR A 24 26.45 5.74 13.25
N GLU A 25 27.69 5.42 12.88
CA GLU A 25 28.85 5.61 13.75
C GLU A 25 29.14 7.09 14.01
N ASN A 26 28.83 7.96 13.05
CA ASN A 26 28.95 9.39 13.18
C ASN A 26 27.57 10.00 13.45
N LEU A 27 27.53 10.97 14.37
CA LEU A 27 26.32 11.72 14.69
C LEU A 27 25.73 12.37 13.43
N ASP A 28 24.50 11.96 13.09
CA ASP A 28 23.70 12.57 12.02
C ASP A 28 22.45 13.19 12.66
N HIS A 29 22.40 14.50 12.64
CA HIS A 29 21.39 15.27 13.35
C HIS A 29 20.93 16.44 12.50
N SER A 30 19.64 16.48 12.14
CA SER A 30 19.11 17.53 11.28
C SER A 30 17.67 17.90 11.63
N LEU A 31 17.31 19.15 11.30
CA LEU A 31 15.96 19.69 11.34
C LEU A 31 15.64 20.27 9.97
N SER A 32 14.47 19.91 9.42
CA SER A 32 13.94 20.48 8.18
C SER A 32 12.63 21.19 8.44
N LEU A 33 12.45 22.33 7.81
CA LEU A 33 11.19 23.05 7.73
C LEU A 33 10.80 23.22 6.25
N GLU A 34 9.59 22.87 5.89
CA GLU A 34 9.04 22.96 4.54
C GLU A 34 7.76 23.80 4.58
N ALA A 35 7.56 24.65 3.60
CA ALA A 35 6.35 25.43 3.39
C ALA A 35 5.89 25.32 1.93
N GLY A 36 4.59 25.37 1.70
CA GLY A 36 3.98 25.26 0.39
C GLY A 36 2.65 26.03 0.27
N PRO A 37 1.91 25.83 -0.83
CA PRO A 37 0.60 26.44 -1.02
C PRO A 37 -0.43 25.86 -0.05
N TYR A 38 -1.55 26.53 0.09
CA TYR A 38 -2.72 26.06 0.87
C TYR A 38 -2.41 25.83 2.35
N ASP A 39 -1.65 26.75 2.97
CA ASP A 39 -1.24 26.65 4.38
C ASP A 39 -0.49 25.36 4.72
N TYR A 40 0.25 24.81 3.73
CA TYR A 40 1.10 23.65 3.95
C TYR A 40 2.36 24.03 4.71
N TYR A 41 2.56 23.41 5.88
CA TYR A 41 3.77 23.51 6.67
C TYR A 41 4.17 22.13 7.19
N ARG A 42 5.46 21.81 7.10
CA ARG A 42 6.00 20.54 7.58
C ARG A 42 7.30 20.72 8.32
N ALA A 43 7.42 20.08 9.47
CA ALA A 43 8.65 20.00 10.24
C ALA A 43 9.13 18.55 10.32
N LYS A 44 10.42 18.29 10.04
CA LYS A 44 11.03 16.96 10.15
C LYS A 44 12.27 17.06 11.04
N TYR A 45 12.36 16.18 12.03
CA TYR A 45 13.53 16.01 12.88
C TYR A 45 14.13 14.63 12.66
N HIS A 46 15.45 14.58 12.55
CA HIS A 46 16.20 13.37 12.33
C HIS A 46 17.43 13.35 13.22
N TYR A 47 17.63 12.22 13.93
CA TYR A 47 18.78 11.97 14.78
C TYR A 47 19.22 10.52 14.62
N ARG A 48 20.53 10.29 14.42
CA ARG A 48 21.15 8.97 14.43
C ARG A 48 22.52 9.04 15.08
N ASP A 49 22.79 8.07 15.94
CA ASP A 49 24.08 7.97 16.61
C ASP A 49 24.33 6.54 17.10
N THR A 50 25.58 6.18 17.33
CA THR A 50 25.99 4.92 17.92
C THR A 50 27.01 5.18 19.03
N VAL A 51 26.67 4.74 20.24
CA VAL A 51 27.54 4.85 21.40
C VAL A 51 27.82 3.47 21.96
N GLY A 52 29.06 3.00 21.79
CA GLY A 52 29.47 1.65 22.19
C GLY A 52 28.67 0.58 21.45
N ARG A 53 27.88 -0.21 22.18
CA ARG A 53 27.05 -1.29 21.64
C ARG A 53 25.61 -0.87 21.31
N HIS A 54 25.28 0.38 21.48
CA HIS A 54 23.92 0.91 21.35
C HIS A 54 23.86 1.93 20.22
N GLY A 55 23.02 1.66 19.24
CA GLY A 55 22.66 2.60 18.20
C GLY A 55 21.25 3.14 18.41
N ILE A 56 21.04 4.43 18.17
CA ILE A 56 19.75 5.09 18.29
C ILE A 56 19.43 5.85 17.01
N SER A 57 18.19 5.74 16.54
CA SER A 57 17.64 6.58 15.48
C SER A 57 16.28 7.12 15.90
N VAL A 58 16.07 8.40 15.71
CA VAL A 58 14.82 9.11 15.98
C VAL A 58 14.41 9.86 14.72
N ASN A 59 13.20 9.62 14.25
CA ASN A 59 12.58 10.37 13.16
C ASN A 59 11.23 10.88 13.63
N ALA A 60 11.04 12.19 13.62
CA ALA A 60 9.77 12.83 13.90
C ALA A 60 9.34 13.69 12.72
N ASN A 61 8.08 13.68 12.39
CA ASN A 61 7.49 14.45 11.31
C ASN A 61 6.11 14.96 11.74
N GLY A 62 5.92 16.28 11.62
CA GLY A 62 4.63 16.93 11.78
C GLY A 62 4.31 17.71 10.51
N VAL A 63 3.09 17.60 10.03
CA VAL A 63 2.58 18.34 8.87
C VAL A 63 1.19 18.88 9.17
N THR A 64 0.93 20.09 8.71
CA THR A 64 -0.39 20.68 8.55
C THR A 64 -0.55 21.11 7.10
N ASP A 65 -1.73 20.90 6.54
CA ASP A 65 -2.08 21.23 5.16
C ASP A 65 -3.52 21.71 5.15
N GLY A 66 -3.80 22.94 4.73
CA GLY A 66 -5.16 23.49 4.62
C GLY A 66 -5.97 22.91 3.46
N GLY A 67 -5.33 22.13 2.57
CA GLY A 67 -5.97 21.49 1.42
C GLY A 67 -6.22 22.41 0.24
N TYR A 68 -6.25 21.83 -0.97
CA TYR A 68 -6.57 22.57 -2.20
C TYR A 68 -8.07 22.86 -2.33
N LYS A 69 -8.92 21.90 -1.97
CA LYS A 69 -10.38 22.05 -1.95
C LYS A 69 -10.81 22.71 -0.65
N ASP A 70 -11.98 23.32 -0.66
CA ASP A 70 -12.58 23.87 0.55
C ASP A 70 -12.79 22.73 1.57
N ASP A 71 -12.50 22.98 2.84
CA ASP A 71 -12.62 22.02 3.95
C ASP A 71 -12.04 20.62 3.61
N SER A 72 -10.75 20.58 3.25
CA SER A 72 -10.07 19.34 2.83
C SER A 72 -8.66 19.22 3.40
N GLY A 73 -8.39 19.92 4.48
CA GLY A 73 -7.10 19.94 5.14
C GLY A 73 -6.80 18.70 5.98
N TYR A 74 -5.55 18.59 6.45
CA TYR A 74 -5.19 17.56 7.43
C TYR A 74 -4.03 17.98 8.31
N ASP A 75 -4.02 17.43 9.52
CA ASP A 75 -2.90 17.43 10.45
C ASP A 75 -2.40 16.01 10.66
N GLN A 76 -1.08 15.81 10.54
CA GLN A 76 -0.50 14.49 10.77
C GLN A 76 0.79 14.59 11.57
N GLN A 77 0.96 13.72 12.56
CA GLN A 77 2.18 13.54 13.33
C GLN A 77 2.65 12.09 13.20
N LYS A 78 3.97 11.91 12.98
CA LYS A 78 4.60 10.57 12.91
C LYS A 78 5.90 10.59 13.69
N VAL A 79 6.14 9.51 14.44
CA VAL A 79 7.39 9.29 15.17
C VAL A 79 7.85 7.87 14.96
N THR A 80 9.11 7.69 14.56
CA THR A 80 9.80 6.40 14.52
C THR A 80 11.00 6.46 15.45
N LEU A 81 11.04 5.59 16.44
CA LEU A 81 12.18 5.37 17.34
C LEU A 81 12.78 4.00 17.04
N ARG A 82 14.08 3.96 16.80
CA ARG A 82 14.81 2.71 16.59
C ARG A 82 16.00 2.63 17.53
N HIS A 83 16.15 1.49 18.20
CA HIS A 83 17.29 1.13 19.01
C HIS A 83 17.90 -0.17 18.50
N ASP A 84 19.18 -0.14 18.15
CA ASP A 84 19.97 -1.31 17.78
C ASP A 84 20.95 -1.61 18.91
N TYR A 85 20.96 -2.83 19.40
CA TYR A 85 21.92 -3.34 20.37
C TYR A 85 22.76 -4.45 19.75
N GLN A 86 24.09 -4.29 19.81
CA GLN A 86 25.03 -5.30 19.33
C GLN A 86 25.75 -5.93 20.52
N GLY A 87 25.24 -7.07 20.99
CA GLY A 87 25.87 -7.88 22.04
C GLY A 87 26.78 -8.97 21.49
N ASP A 88 27.40 -9.75 22.39
CA ASP A 88 28.31 -10.83 22.02
C ASP A 88 27.55 -12.09 21.55
N ILE A 89 26.30 -12.28 21.99
CA ILE A 89 25.46 -13.43 21.71
C ILE A 89 24.23 -13.06 20.90
N TRP A 90 23.65 -11.89 21.18
CA TRP A 90 22.43 -11.39 20.56
C TRP A 90 22.67 -10.03 19.93
N SER A 91 22.16 -9.85 18.73
CA SER A 91 21.88 -8.52 18.16
C SER A 91 20.39 -8.28 18.22
N VAL A 92 19.98 -7.09 18.69
CA VAL A 92 18.58 -6.77 18.90
C VAL A 92 18.26 -5.43 18.23
N ARG A 93 17.24 -5.43 17.38
CA ARG A 93 16.67 -4.21 16.82
C ARG A 93 15.26 -4.03 17.34
N THR A 94 15.03 -2.94 18.04
CA THR A 94 13.69 -2.55 18.51
C THR A 94 13.23 -1.30 17.79
N VAL A 95 12.01 -1.30 17.27
CA VAL A 95 11.42 -0.16 16.56
C VAL A 95 10.03 0.10 17.12
N LEU A 96 9.78 1.38 17.45
CA LEU A 96 8.47 1.91 17.79
C LEU A 96 8.07 2.93 16.72
N ASP A 97 6.94 2.70 16.07
CA ASP A 97 6.30 3.63 15.14
C ASP A 97 4.98 4.10 15.72
N GLY A 98 4.74 5.41 15.71
CA GLY A 98 3.48 6.02 16.09
C GLY A 98 3.04 7.03 15.04
N ALA A 99 1.75 7.07 14.74
CA ALA A 99 1.14 8.04 13.83
C ALA A 99 -0.22 8.51 14.37
N ASN A 100 -0.52 9.79 14.16
CA ASN A 100 -1.83 10.39 14.37
C ASN A 100 -2.22 11.18 13.13
N LEU A 101 -3.47 11.10 12.71
CA LEU A 101 -4.05 11.78 11.56
C LEU A 101 -5.39 12.38 11.95
N ASN A 102 -5.56 13.68 11.70
CA ASN A 102 -6.85 14.36 11.72
C ASN A 102 -7.05 14.95 10.32
N GLN A 103 -8.06 14.51 9.60
CA GLN A 103 -8.25 14.86 8.21
C GLN A 103 -9.69 15.28 7.94
N GLU A 104 -9.86 16.43 7.31
CA GLU A 104 -11.09 16.81 6.61
C GLU A 104 -11.10 16.09 5.25
N THR A 105 -12.08 15.21 5.01
CA THR A 105 -12.15 14.44 3.77
C THR A 105 -13.06 15.14 2.77
N SER A 106 -12.51 15.49 1.61
CA SER A 106 -13.34 16.07 0.55
C SER A 106 -13.91 14.99 -0.36
N GLY A 107 -15.20 15.12 -0.67
CA GLY A 107 -15.88 14.27 -1.63
C GLY A 107 -15.40 14.48 -3.07
N PHE A 108 -15.93 13.63 -3.97
CA PHE A 108 -15.75 13.74 -5.41
C PHE A 108 -16.67 14.83 -5.99
N VAL A 109 -16.26 15.40 -7.12
CA VAL A 109 -17.13 16.23 -7.96
C VAL A 109 -17.85 15.35 -8.99
N GLN A 110 -19.08 15.72 -9.33
CA GLN A 110 -19.95 14.93 -10.21
C GLN A 110 -20.18 15.61 -11.56
N GLY A 111 -20.33 14.80 -12.59
CA GLY A 111 -20.62 15.19 -13.97
C GLY A 111 -19.48 14.92 -14.92
N TYR A 112 -19.78 14.82 -16.21
CA TYR A 112 -18.78 14.53 -17.25
C TYR A 112 -17.67 15.62 -17.25
N LYS A 113 -16.42 15.20 -17.06
CA LYS A 113 -15.22 16.08 -16.96
C LYS A 113 -15.34 17.21 -15.93
N ALA A 114 -16.06 16.99 -14.83
CA ALA A 114 -16.26 18.00 -13.80
C ALA A 114 -14.93 18.51 -13.18
N TYR A 115 -13.85 17.74 -13.26
CA TYR A 115 -12.51 18.13 -12.81
C TYR A 115 -11.88 19.25 -13.66
N GLU A 116 -12.37 19.51 -14.89
CA GLU A 116 -11.94 20.62 -15.76
C GLU A 116 -12.76 21.90 -15.49
N VAL A 117 -13.84 21.82 -14.71
CA VAL A 117 -14.72 22.97 -14.42
C VAL A 117 -14.18 23.76 -13.23
N GLY A 118 -13.62 24.94 -13.48
CA GLY A 118 -12.90 25.74 -12.49
C GLY A 118 -13.68 26.01 -11.18
N SER A 119 -15.01 26.22 -11.24
CA SER A 119 -15.84 26.40 -10.04
C SER A 119 -16.05 25.11 -9.22
N LEU A 120 -15.93 23.92 -9.83
CA LEU A 120 -16.10 22.64 -9.17
C LEU A 120 -14.78 22.12 -8.59
N ARG A 121 -13.63 22.55 -9.10
CA ARG A 121 -12.33 22.03 -8.67
C ARG A 121 -12.03 22.25 -7.18
N LYS A 122 -12.49 23.37 -6.62
CA LYS A 122 -12.35 23.68 -5.18
C LYS A 122 -13.55 23.26 -4.35
N PHE A 123 -14.67 23.02 -5.00
CA PHE A 123 -15.91 22.72 -4.32
C PHE A 123 -15.81 21.39 -3.54
N ASN A 124 -16.13 21.45 -2.25
CA ASN A 124 -16.31 20.27 -1.41
C ASN A 124 -17.82 20.07 -1.16
N PRO A 125 -18.43 18.99 -1.68
CA PRO A 125 -19.85 18.73 -1.45
C PRO A 125 -20.15 18.25 -0.01
N ASN A 126 -19.11 17.89 0.76
CA ASN A 126 -19.24 17.30 2.09
C ASN A 126 -18.25 17.97 3.08
N PRO A 127 -18.45 19.26 3.42
CA PRO A 127 -17.54 20.00 4.30
C PRO A 127 -17.51 19.45 5.74
N GLU A 128 -18.52 18.67 6.14
CA GLU A 128 -18.62 17.98 7.43
C GLU A 128 -17.80 16.70 7.50
N ALA A 129 -17.28 16.21 6.36
CA ALA A 129 -16.65 14.91 6.29
C ALA A 129 -15.23 14.90 6.90
N TYR A 130 -14.95 13.92 7.72
CA TYR A 130 -13.69 13.77 8.42
C TYR A 130 -13.21 12.32 8.45
N ARG A 131 -11.92 12.18 8.78
CA ARG A 131 -11.27 10.92 9.15
C ARG A 131 -10.24 11.20 10.22
N ASP A 132 -10.43 10.66 11.40
CA ASP A 132 -9.49 10.68 12.50
C ASP A 132 -8.94 9.27 12.72
N ALA A 133 -7.63 9.15 12.80
CA ALA A 133 -7.00 7.85 12.96
C ALA A 133 -5.69 7.96 13.75
N TRP A 134 -5.40 6.94 14.53
CA TRP A 134 -4.08 6.79 15.13
C TRP A 134 -3.58 5.35 14.99
N SER A 135 -2.27 5.16 15.07
CA SER A 135 -1.65 3.85 15.06
C SER A 135 -0.38 3.81 15.88
N LEU A 136 -0.15 2.68 16.54
CA LEU A 136 1.07 2.36 17.26
C LEU A 136 1.56 0.97 16.87
N ARG A 137 2.86 0.85 16.58
CA ARG A 137 3.50 -0.42 16.28
C ARG A 137 4.83 -0.53 17.02
N LEU A 138 5.02 -1.62 17.75
CA LEU A 138 6.27 -1.96 18.41
C LEU A 138 6.72 -3.34 17.96
N TYR A 139 7.97 -3.49 17.55
CA TYR A 139 8.57 -4.81 17.35
C TYR A 139 10.02 -4.86 17.82
N SER A 140 10.49 -6.05 18.16
CA SER A 140 11.88 -6.28 18.54
C SER A 140 12.41 -7.52 17.83
N ALA A 141 13.30 -7.35 16.85
CA ALA A 141 13.96 -8.45 16.16
C ALA A 141 15.27 -8.80 16.87
N ALA A 142 15.26 -9.93 17.59
CA ALA A 142 16.40 -10.47 18.33
C ALA A 142 17.02 -11.62 17.53
N THR A 143 18.25 -11.43 17.05
CA THR A 143 19.01 -12.42 16.27
C THR A 143 20.16 -13.01 17.09
N ARG A 144 20.28 -14.33 17.07
CA ARG A 144 21.36 -15.08 17.68
C ARG A 144 22.03 -15.99 16.66
N GLU A 145 23.37 -15.90 16.59
CA GLU A 145 24.18 -16.85 15.84
C GLU A 145 24.28 -18.18 16.60
N LEU A 146 23.93 -19.27 15.93
CA LEU A 146 23.97 -20.65 16.43
C LEU A 146 25.13 -21.40 15.75
N GLY A 147 26.36 -20.98 16.04
CA GLY A 147 27.58 -21.43 15.35
C GLY A 147 27.76 -20.70 14.01
N ASP A 148 28.61 -21.23 13.14
CA ASP A 148 29.07 -20.57 11.91
C ASP A 148 28.06 -20.62 10.76
N ARG A 149 27.01 -21.43 10.88
CA ARG A 149 26.11 -21.76 9.76
C ARG A 149 24.64 -21.50 10.01
N HIS A 150 24.27 -21.18 11.24
CA HIS A 150 22.87 -21.02 11.59
C HIS A 150 22.66 -19.71 12.35
N SER A 151 21.58 -19.00 12.06
CA SER A 151 21.11 -17.89 12.88
C SER A 151 19.63 -17.99 13.13
N LEU A 152 19.21 -17.71 14.36
CA LEU A 152 17.80 -17.67 14.77
C LEU A 152 17.41 -16.24 15.05
N THR A 153 16.34 -15.76 14.40
CA THR A 153 15.72 -14.49 14.67
C THR A 153 14.33 -14.68 15.26
N LEU A 154 14.06 -14.02 16.38
CA LEU A 154 12.76 -13.94 17.03
C LEU A 154 12.27 -12.51 16.96
N THR A 155 11.05 -12.32 16.48
CA THR A 155 10.45 -10.98 16.30
C THR A 155 9.06 -10.93 16.94
N PRO A 156 8.94 -10.74 18.27
CA PRO A 156 7.67 -10.35 18.88
C PRO A 156 7.27 -8.95 18.42
N TYR A 157 5.96 -8.71 18.28
CA TYR A 157 5.42 -7.41 17.93
C TYR A 157 4.03 -7.17 18.52
N LEU A 158 3.71 -5.88 18.67
CA LEU A 158 2.41 -5.35 19.03
C LEU A 158 1.98 -4.36 17.96
N ARG A 159 0.69 -4.34 17.64
CA ARG A 159 0.05 -3.32 16.81
C ARG A 159 -1.23 -2.88 17.48
N ASP A 160 -1.53 -1.60 17.40
CA ASP A 160 -2.77 -1.04 17.90
C ASP A 160 -3.16 0.15 17.02
N ASN A 161 -4.40 0.22 16.60
CA ASN A 161 -4.90 1.33 15.81
C ASN A 161 -6.40 1.49 15.98
N ASP A 162 -6.84 2.71 15.73
CA ASP A 162 -8.25 3.07 15.75
C ASP A 162 -8.49 4.14 14.67
N MET A 163 -9.68 4.11 14.05
CA MET A 163 -10.10 5.05 13.04
C MET A 163 -11.61 5.30 13.14
N GLU A 164 -11.97 6.57 13.09
CA GLU A 164 -13.34 7.03 12.92
C GLU A 164 -13.46 7.92 11.69
N PHE A 165 -14.50 7.74 10.89
CA PHE A 165 -14.73 8.58 9.72
C PHE A 165 -16.19 8.64 9.29
N LEU A 166 -16.59 9.77 8.70
CA LEU A 166 -17.88 9.92 8.05
C LEU A 166 -17.82 9.32 6.64
N MET A 167 -18.72 8.38 6.34
CA MET A 167 -18.84 7.75 5.01
C MET A 167 -19.58 8.67 4.03
N HIS A 168 -19.03 9.84 3.78
CA HIS A 168 -19.63 10.90 2.94
C HIS A 168 -19.91 10.48 1.48
N PHE A 169 -19.27 9.41 1.01
CA PHE A 169 -19.49 8.84 -0.32
C PHE A 169 -20.81 8.04 -0.44
N LEU A 170 -21.46 7.75 0.68
CA LEU A 170 -22.82 7.20 0.74
C LEU A 170 -23.82 8.33 0.98
N PRO A 171 -24.96 8.36 0.25
CA PRO A 171 -25.92 9.45 0.39
C PRO A 171 -26.50 9.64 1.80
N TRP A 172 -26.57 8.58 2.62
CA TRP A 172 -27.09 8.60 3.99
C TRP A 172 -26.00 8.84 5.05
N GLN A 173 -24.74 9.00 4.66
CA GLN A 173 -23.59 9.46 5.45
C GLN A 173 -23.47 8.82 6.85
N PRO A 174 -23.34 7.51 6.99
CA PRO A 174 -23.09 6.91 8.30
C PRO A 174 -21.67 7.19 8.77
N THR A 175 -21.47 7.17 10.07
CA THR A 175 -20.14 7.16 10.71
C THR A 175 -19.69 5.72 10.92
N GLU A 176 -18.44 5.42 10.60
CA GLU A 176 -17.79 4.15 10.90
C GLU A 176 -16.64 4.36 11.87
N GLU A 177 -16.65 3.58 12.95
CA GLU A 177 -15.57 3.41 13.93
C GLU A 177 -15.01 2.01 13.77
N ASN A 178 -13.72 1.86 13.55
CA ASN A 178 -13.06 0.56 13.46
C ASN A 178 -11.65 0.61 14.05
N GLY A 179 -11.19 -0.53 14.54
CA GLY A 179 -9.85 -0.64 15.11
C GLY A 179 -9.46 -2.08 15.38
N HIS A 180 -8.17 -2.28 15.64
CA HIS A 180 -7.69 -3.58 16.06
C HIS A 180 -6.43 -3.49 16.91
N SER A 181 -6.29 -4.42 17.86
CA SER A 181 -5.09 -4.66 18.66
C SER A 181 -4.54 -6.04 18.31
N SER A 182 -3.26 -6.15 17.99
CA SER A 182 -2.63 -7.42 17.65
C SER A 182 -1.37 -7.69 18.46
N LEU A 183 -1.18 -8.94 18.82
CA LEU A 183 0.05 -9.48 19.39
C LEU A 183 0.56 -10.60 18.47
N GLY A 184 1.83 -10.55 18.08
CA GLY A 184 2.39 -11.58 17.21
C GLY A 184 3.84 -11.94 17.52
N LEU A 185 4.25 -13.08 17.01
CA LEU A 185 5.61 -13.59 17.07
C LEU A 185 5.97 -14.15 15.69
N LYS A 186 7.03 -13.62 15.07
CA LYS A 186 7.66 -14.21 13.88
C LYS A 186 8.97 -14.85 14.29
N THR A 187 9.21 -16.06 13.79
CA THR A 187 10.47 -16.78 14.02
C THR A 187 11.06 -17.17 12.69
N VAL A 188 12.38 -17.07 12.55
CA VAL A 188 13.07 -17.60 11.38
C VAL A 188 14.42 -18.16 11.76
N LEU A 189 14.68 -19.41 11.31
CA LEU A 189 15.98 -20.08 11.36
C LEU A 189 16.59 -20.02 9.97
N HIS A 190 17.68 -19.27 9.82
CA HIS A 190 18.51 -19.29 8.62
C HIS A 190 19.62 -20.31 8.78
N SER A 191 19.87 -21.09 7.71
CA SER A 191 20.92 -22.12 7.66
C SER A 191 21.72 -22.00 6.37
N ASP A 192 23.03 -21.80 6.49
CA ASP A 192 23.98 -21.85 5.37
C ASP A 192 24.58 -23.24 5.30
N LEU A 193 24.14 -24.03 4.33
CA LEU A 193 24.59 -25.39 4.11
C LEU A 193 25.71 -25.48 3.06
N GLY A 194 26.35 -24.35 2.74
CA GLY A 194 27.42 -24.25 1.75
C GLY A 194 26.89 -24.14 0.32
N SER A 195 26.23 -25.17 -0.19
CA SER A 195 25.61 -25.17 -1.51
C SER A 195 24.17 -24.65 -1.53
N LEU A 196 23.55 -24.50 -0.35
CA LEU A 196 22.15 -24.07 -0.18
C LEU A 196 22.04 -23.08 0.98
N ARG A 197 21.24 -22.02 0.82
CA ARG A 197 20.67 -21.22 1.90
C ARG A 197 19.25 -21.69 2.16
N TRP A 198 18.97 -21.94 3.42
CA TRP A 198 17.67 -22.43 3.86
C TRP A 198 17.11 -21.56 4.97
N ALA A 199 15.89 -21.07 4.81
CA ALA A 199 15.16 -20.31 5.82
C ALA A 199 13.86 -21.06 6.17
N ASN A 200 13.65 -21.32 7.46
CA ASN A 200 12.43 -21.93 7.97
C ASN A 200 11.85 -21.01 9.04
N GLY A 201 10.56 -20.78 8.99
CA GLY A 201 9.92 -19.90 9.96
C GLY A 201 8.53 -20.34 10.37
N VAL A 202 8.11 -19.81 11.51
CA VAL A 202 6.76 -19.91 12.05
C VAL A 202 6.31 -18.51 12.46
N ASP A 203 5.12 -18.13 12.05
CA ASP A 203 4.46 -16.88 12.40
C ASP A 203 3.19 -17.20 13.16
N LEU A 204 2.98 -16.49 14.27
CA LEU A 204 1.77 -16.57 15.08
C LEU A 204 1.25 -15.14 15.31
N GLU A 205 -0.04 -14.94 15.15
CA GLU A 205 -0.68 -13.66 15.45
C GLU A 205 -2.06 -13.89 16.08
N TYR A 206 -2.39 -13.09 17.05
CA TYR A 206 -3.74 -12.93 17.60
C TYR A 206 -4.14 -11.47 17.48
N THR A 207 -5.38 -11.23 17.04
CA THR A 207 -5.93 -9.89 16.82
C THR A 207 -7.34 -9.82 17.41
N ASP A 208 -7.61 -8.83 18.25
CA ASP A 208 -8.95 -8.38 18.63
C ASP A 208 -9.31 -7.18 17.76
N ALA A 209 -10.35 -7.29 16.95
CA ALA A 209 -10.81 -6.27 16.03
C ALA A 209 -12.27 -5.88 16.30
N MET A 210 -12.62 -4.64 15.98
CA MET A 210 -13.97 -4.14 16.11
C MET A 210 -14.40 -3.31 14.91
N LEU A 211 -15.68 -3.32 14.60
CA LEU A 211 -16.31 -2.39 13.68
C LEU A 211 -17.69 -1.99 14.17
N LYS A 212 -17.97 -0.69 14.11
CA LYS A 212 -19.29 -0.12 14.37
C LYS A 212 -19.63 0.88 13.29
N GLU A 213 -20.79 0.72 12.67
CA GLU A 213 -21.39 1.67 11.73
C GLU A 213 -22.70 2.19 12.30
N ILE A 214 -22.86 3.51 12.37
CA ILE A 214 -24.05 4.16 12.89
C ILE A 214 -24.53 5.26 11.94
N GLN A 215 -25.83 5.28 11.71
CA GLN A 215 -26.55 6.34 11.02
C GLN A 215 -27.11 7.30 12.04
N GLU A 216 -26.53 8.49 12.19
CA GLU A 216 -26.98 9.47 13.17
C GLU A 216 -28.24 10.23 12.74
N GLU A 217 -28.34 10.53 11.45
CA GLU A 217 -29.44 11.30 10.89
C GLU A 217 -30.47 10.41 10.19
N GLU A 218 -31.75 10.79 10.24
CA GLU A 218 -32.80 10.11 9.47
C GLU A 218 -32.57 10.25 7.97
N TRP A 219 -32.73 9.14 7.25
CA TRP A 219 -32.69 9.12 5.81
C TRP A 219 -34.11 8.93 5.22
N VAL A 220 -34.31 9.39 4.01
CA VAL A 220 -35.62 9.37 3.34
C VAL A 220 -36.15 7.97 2.97
N SER A 221 -35.35 6.94 3.17
CA SER A 221 -35.68 5.56 2.80
C SER A 221 -35.62 4.65 4.02
N ASP A 222 -36.69 3.88 4.24
CA ASP A 222 -36.82 2.96 5.39
C ASP A 222 -35.85 1.78 5.33
N ASN A 223 -35.17 1.54 4.19
CA ASN A 223 -34.17 0.48 4.04
C ASN A 223 -32.74 0.90 4.42
N GLN A 224 -32.52 2.17 4.79
CA GLN A 224 -31.34 2.69 5.48
C GLN A 224 -31.78 3.39 6.79
N PRO A 225 -32.07 2.65 7.85
CA PRO A 225 -32.65 3.20 9.08
C PRO A 225 -31.64 4.03 9.86
N GLN A 226 -32.12 5.03 10.59
CA GLN A 226 -31.37 5.68 11.64
C GLN A 226 -30.99 4.67 12.74
N GLY A 227 -29.79 4.79 13.29
CA GLY A 227 -29.27 3.95 14.36
C GLY A 227 -28.11 3.05 13.93
N VAL A 228 -27.87 1.99 14.67
CA VAL A 228 -26.73 1.09 14.44
C VAL A 228 -27.02 0.16 13.27
N HIS A 229 -26.19 0.25 12.22
CA HIS A 229 -26.20 -0.68 11.09
C HIS A 229 -25.45 -1.97 11.41
N TYR A 230 -24.18 -1.83 11.88
CA TYR A 230 -23.33 -2.92 12.31
C TYR A 230 -22.65 -2.56 13.63
N ASN A 231 -22.45 -3.53 14.50
CA ASN A 231 -21.60 -3.44 15.67
C ASN A 231 -21.16 -4.85 16.05
N TYR A 232 -19.87 -5.15 15.85
CA TYR A 232 -19.34 -6.49 16.10
C TYR A 232 -17.86 -6.45 16.52
N ARG A 233 -17.42 -7.56 17.08
CA ARG A 233 -16.01 -7.89 17.31
C ARG A 233 -15.62 -9.15 16.56
N VAL A 234 -14.34 -9.26 16.23
CA VAL A 234 -13.75 -10.46 15.66
C VAL A 234 -12.43 -10.73 16.37
N ASP A 235 -12.37 -11.88 17.04
CA ASP A 235 -11.14 -12.43 17.55
C ASP A 235 -10.51 -13.29 16.45
N ALA A 236 -9.36 -12.85 15.92
CA ALA A 236 -8.68 -13.52 14.83
C ALA A 236 -7.38 -14.17 15.30
N ALA A 237 -7.13 -15.41 14.89
CA ALA A 237 -5.88 -16.12 15.12
C ALA A 237 -5.28 -16.59 13.78
N VAL A 238 -4.00 -16.28 13.56
CA VAL A 238 -3.27 -16.72 12.36
C VAL A 238 -2.03 -17.51 12.77
N ALA A 239 -1.85 -18.69 12.18
CA ALA A 239 -0.67 -19.53 12.35
C ALA A 239 -0.10 -19.92 10.99
N GLY A 240 1.13 -19.51 10.67
CA GLY A 240 1.80 -19.81 9.41
C GLY A 240 3.13 -20.54 9.65
N ALA A 241 3.44 -21.53 8.81
CA ALA A 241 4.75 -22.17 8.77
C ALA A 241 5.29 -22.14 7.34
N TYR A 242 6.56 -21.77 7.16
CA TYR A 242 7.15 -21.64 5.84
C TYR A 242 8.58 -22.16 5.75
N SER A 243 8.98 -22.51 4.55
CA SER A 243 10.32 -22.96 4.20
C SER A 243 10.73 -22.36 2.85
N GLN A 244 11.94 -21.77 2.78
CA GLN A 244 12.52 -21.16 1.59
C GLN A 244 13.92 -21.70 1.36
N LEU A 245 14.19 -22.16 0.15
CA LEU A 245 15.49 -22.67 -0.29
C LEU A 245 16.03 -21.84 -1.43
N ARG A 246 17.35 -21.61 -1.44
CA ARG A 246 18.06 -20.95 -2.54
C ARG A 246 19.43 -21.62 -2.72
N SER A 247 19.75 -22.00 -3.97
CA SER A 247 21.04 -22.57 -4.29
C SER A 247 22.17 -21.52 -4.23
N GLN A 248 23.38 -21.98 -3.86
CA GLN A 248 24.62 -21.17 -3.86
C GLN A 248 25.71 -21.89 -4.69
N TRP A 249 25.33 -22.51 -5.78
CA TRP A 249 26.28 -23.24 -6.61
C TRP A 249 27.26 -22.28 -7.31
N GLN A 250 28.49 -22.72 -7.50
CA GLN A 250 29.47 -22.10 -8.39
C GLN A 250 29.10 -22.41 -9.85
N SER A 251 27.95 -21.94 -10.28
CA SER A 251 27.29 -22.23 -11.56
C SER A 251 26.64 -20.95 -12.06
N PRO A 252 26.46 -20.78 -13.36
CA PRO A 252 25.62 -19.68 -13.87
C PRO A 252 24.14 -19.85 -13.49
N TRP A 253 23.73 -21.02 -13.04
CA TRP A 253 22.37 -21.32 -12.60
C TRP A 253 22.19 -21.07 -11.11
N GLU A 254 21.09 -20.44 -10.74
CA GLU A 254 20.59 -20.34 -9.39
C GLU A 254 19.14 -20.83 -9.37
N VAL A 255 18.79 -21.66 -8.41
CA VAL A 255 17.43 -22.20 -8.22
C VAL A 255 16.94 -21.80 -6.83
N SER A 256 15.70 -21.40 -6.74
CA SER A 256 15.02 -21.10 -5.48
C SER A 256 13.64 -21.75 -5.44
N GLY A 257 13.15 -22.01 -4.25
CA GLY A 257 11.80 -22.51 -4.05
C GLY A 257 11.35 -22.33 -2.62
N GLY A 258 10.06 -22.23 -2.43
CA GLY A 258 9.49 -22.03 -1.12
C GLY A 258 8.03 -22.44 -1.05
N LEU A 259 7.59 -22.70 0.16
CA LEU A 259 6.21 -23.00 0.49
C LEU A 259 5.82 -22.37 1.83
N ARG A 260 4.52 -22.06 1.99
CA ARG A 260 3.90 -21.65 3.25
C ARG A 260 2.54 -22.31 3.37
N LEU A 261 2.29 -22.89 4.52
CA LEU A 261 0.97 -23.30 4.98
C LEU A 261 0.51 -22.30 6.04
N GLU A 262 -0.70 -21.79 5.89
CA GLU A 262 -1.29 -20.83 6.83
C GLU A 262 -2.69 -21.28 7.22
N TYR A 263 -3.00 -21.14 8.50
CA TYR A 263 -4.32 -21.35 9.08
C TYR A 263 -4.79 -20.03 9.66
N THR A 264 -5.97 -19.58 9.25
CA THR A 264 -6.66 -18.38 9.75
C THR A 264 -7.98 -18.79 10.37
N TYR A 265 -8.25 -18.32 11.58
CA TYR A 265 -9.48 -18.55 12.32
C TYR A 265 -10.08 -17.23 12.77
N TYR A 266 -11.38 -17.08 12.63
CA TYR A 266 -12.17 -15.94 13.09
C TYR A 266 -13.27 -16.43 14.03
N ASP A 267 -13.42 -15.76 15.16
CA ASP A 267 -14.55 -15.85 16.08
C ASP A 267 -15.29 -14.51 16.03
N TYR A 268 -16.45 -14.51 15.39
CA TYR A 268 -17.27 -13.32 15.19
C TYR A 268 -18.35 -13.24 16.26
N ASP A 269 -18.42 -12.10 16.97
CA ASP A 269 -19.35 -11.77 18.03
C ASP A 269 -20.18 -10.53 17.62
N ASN A 270 -21.44 -10.71 17.32
CA ASN A 270 -22.40 -9.65 17.03
C ASN A 270 -22.81 -8.90 18.30
N ARG A 271 -22.43 -7.65 18.42
CA ARG A 271 -22.77 -6.76 19.55
C ARG A 271 -24.09 -6.01 19.37
N ALA A 272 -24.80 -6.24 18.27
CA ALA A 272 -26.13 -5.71 17.99
C ALA A 272 -27.18 -6.84 18.01
N SER A 273 -28.43 -6.55 17.70
CA SER A 273 -29.43 -7.60 17.48
C SER A 273 -29.20 -8.30 16.14
N ASP A 274 -29.33 -9.63 16.11
CA ASP A 274 -29.24 -10.41 14.89
C ASP A 274 -30.30 -10.04 13.86
N GLY A 275 -29.98 -10.28 12.59
CA GLY A 275 -30.89 -10.11 11.48
C GLY A 275 -30.89 -8.70 10.88
N SER A 276 -32.06 -8.28 10.40
CA SER A 276 -32.25 -6.98 9.74
C SER A 276 -32.02 -5.81 10.71
N ALA A 277 -31.33 -4.75 10.25
CA ALA A 277 -31.24 -3.49 11.00
C ALA A 277 -32.52 -2.65 10.95
N CYS A 278 -33.44 -2.92 10.02
CA CYS A 278 -34.68 -2.17 9.85
C CYS A 278 -35.78 -2.63 10.82
N ILE A 279 -36.55 -1.69 11.38
CA ILE A 279 -37.67 -1.95 12.31
C ILE A 279 -38.91 -1.18 11.81
N PRO A 280 -40.04 -1.85 11.45
CA PRO A 280 -40.19 -3.31 11.35
C PRO A 280 -39.28 -3.91 10.28
N GLU A 281 -38.99 -5.20 10.39
CA GLU A 281 -38.14 -5.90 9.42
C GLU A 281 -38.68 -5.71 7.98
N ALA A 282 -37.99 -4.89 7.20
CA ALA A 282 -38.30 -4.66 5.80
C ALA A 282 -37.61 -5.74 4.96
N SER A 283 -38.30 -6.29 3.96
CA SER A 283 -37.77 -7.35 3.09
C SER A 283 -36.58 -6.89 2.23
N ASP A 284 -36.44 -5.58 2.07
CA ASP A 284 -35.41 -4.90 1.27
C ASP A 284 -34.41 -4.09 2.13
N CYS A 285 -34.36 -4.35 3.46
CA CYS A 285 -33.39 -3.73 4.34
C CYS A 285 -31.95 -3.93 3.81
N ARG A 286 -31.21 -2.83 3.72
CA ARG A 286 -29.86 -2.89 3.20
C ARG A 286 -28.90 -3.65 4.09
N PHE A 287 -29.06 -3.55 5.42
CA PHE A 287 -28.10 -4.02 6.41
C PHE A 287 -28.61 -5.28 7.08
N TYR A 288 -27.79 -6.33 7.06
CA TYR A 288 -28.07 -7.60 7.73
C TYR A 288 -26.89 -7.99 8.63
N ARG A 289 -27.17 -8.33 9.86
CA ARG A 289 -26.21 -8.73 10.89
C ARG A 289 -26.31 -10.23 11.09
N PRO A 290 -25.28 -11.02 10.72
CA PRO A 290 -25.28 -12.45 10.98
C PRO A 290 -25.31 -12.76 12.48
N GLU A 291 -25.76 -13.95 12.85
CA GLU A 291 -25.60 -14.51 14.20
C GLU A 291 -24.11 -14.78 14.46
N ASP A 292 -23.73 -14.90 15.73
CA ASP A 292 -22.37 -15.30 16.15
C ASP A 292 -21.94 -16.56 15.41
N ARG A 293 -20.71 -16.56 14.92
CA ARG A 293 -20.18 -17.70 14.14
C ARG A 293 -18.66 -17.75 14.12
N ASP A 294 -18.15 -18.94 13.84
CA ASP A 294 -16.74 -19.19 13.57
C ASP A 294 -16.51 -19.40 12.07
N ASP A 295 -15.39 -18.92 11.54
CA ASP A 295 -14.92 -19.21 10.19
C ASP A 295 -13.44 -19.55 10.20
N ASP A 296 -13.02 -20.54 9.39
CA ASP A 296 -11.62 -20.91 9.30
C ASP A 296 -11.19 -21.18 7.84
N PHE A 297 -9.92 -20.88 7.56
CA PHE A 297 -9.31 -21.01 6.24
C PHE A 297 -7.94 -21.67 6.36
N THR A 298 -7.64 -22.57 5.42
CA THR A 298 -6.33 -23.21 5.34
C THR A 298 -5.78 -23.06 3.95
N ASP A 299 -4.69 -22.31 3.81
CA ASP A 299 -4.15 -21.87 2.55
C ASP A 299 -2.72 -22.34 2.33
N LEU A 300 -2.39 -22.64 1.07
CA LEU A 300 -1.06 -23.05 0.64
C LEU A 300 -0.50 -22.08 -0.41
N SER A 301 0.63 -21.44 -0.10
CA SER A 301 1.41 -20.67 -1.06
C SER A 301 2.66 -21.41 -1.48
N LEU A 302 2.98 -21.32 -2.76
CA LEU A 302 4.14 -21.94 -3.38
C LEU A 302 4.91 -20.91 -4.23
N ASN A 303 6.23 -21.02 -4.26
CA ASN A 303 7.05 -20.34 -5.25
C ASN A 303 8.19 -21.21 -5.75
N ALA A 304 8.57 -21.01 -7.00
CA ALA A 304 9.76 -21.62 -7.60
C ALA A 304 10.41 -20.60 -8.54
N GLY A 305 11.72 -20.56 -8.54
CA GLY A 305 12.48 -19.64 -9.39
C GLY A 305 13.73 -20.32 -9.93
N VAL A 306 14.06 -19.99 -11.18
CA VAL A 306 15.33 -20.33 -11.78
C VAL A 306 15.89 -19.08 -12.44
N SER A 307 17.15 -18.80 -12.20
CA SER A 307 17.87 -17.73 -12.90
C SER A 307 19.15 -18.27 -13.52
N TYR A 308 19.52 -17.65 -14.64
CA TYR A 308 20.71 -18.00 -15.41
C TYR A 308 21.52 -16.74 -15.70
N ARG A 309 22.79 -16.76 -15.32
CA ARG A 309 23.73 -15.68 -15.61
C ARG A 309 24.20 -15.78 -17.07
N LEU A 310 23.63 -14.95 -17.93
CA LEU A 310 23.98 -14.88 -19.37
C LEU A 310 25.37 -14.30 -19.58
N SER A 311 25.77 -13.34 -18.73
CA SER A 311 27.10 -12.72 -18.67
C SER A 311 27.37 -12.26 -17.24
N ASP A 312 28.55 -11.68 -16.98
CA ASP A 312 28.88 -11.15 -15.65
C ASP A 312 27.89 -10.05 -15.21
N ASP A 313 27.30 -9.34 -16.16
CA ASP A 313 26.43 -8.18 -15.93
C ASP A 313 24.96 -8.44 -16.29
N THR A 314 24.56 -9.64 -16.70
CA THR A 314 23.19 -9.94 -17.15
C THR A 314 22.68 -11.25 -16.62
N LEU A 315 21.50 -11.21 -16.01
CA LEU A 315 20.75 -12.33 -15.44
C LEU A 315 19.40 -12.45 -16.16
N ALA A 316 19.09 -13.66 -16.64
CA ALA A 316 17.73 -14.05 -17.04
C ALA A 316 17.09 -14.84 -15.91
N TYR A 317 15.78 -14.69 -15.69
CA TYR A 317 15.07 -15.43 -14.67
C TYR A 317 13.66 -15.83 -15.12
N LEU A 318 13.20 -16.96 -14.59
CA LEU A 318 11.82 -17.41 -14.62
C LEU A 318 11.35 -17.61 -13.18
N ARG A 319 10.16 -17.11 -12.86
CA ARG A 319 9.52 -17.25 -11.56
C ARG A 319 8.11 -17.77 -11.74
N LEU A 320 7.74 -18.74 -10.92
CA LEU A 320 6.39 -19.27 -10.74
C LEU A 320 5.98 -18.99 -9.30
N ALA A 321 4.78 -18.53 -9.05
CA ALA A 321 4.31 -18.31 -7.70
C ALA A 321 2.79 -18.48 -7.63
N ARG A 322 2.31 -19.10 -6.53
CA ARG A 322 0.92 -19.09 -6.08
C ARG A 322 0.83 -18.32 -4.79
N GLY A 323 -0.05 -17.32 -4.75
CA GLY A 323 -0.43 -16.57 -3.57
C GLY A 323 -1.89 -16.80 -3.21
N PHE A 324 -2.27 -16.41 -2.00
CA PHE A 324 -3.64 -16.49 -1.51
C PHE A 324 -4.00 -15.29 -0.65
N ARG A 325 -5.30 -15.08 -0.44
CA ARG A 325 -5.88 -14.15 0.52
C ARG A 325 -7.13 -14.75 1.15
N ALA A 326 -7.10 -15.01 2.45
CA ALA A 326 -8.32 -15.36 3.18
C ALA A 326 -9.35 -14.22 3.10
N PRO A 327 -10.67 -14.50 3.14
CA PRO A 327 -11.70 -13.48 3.21
C PRO A 327 -11.50 -12.53 4.39
N GLU A 328 -11.81 -11.25 4.20
CA GLU A 328 -11.73 -10.26 5.26
C GLU A 328 -13.02 -10.27 6.10
N ALA A 329 -12.91 -9.89 7.39
CA ALA A 329 -14.05 -9.83 8.30
C ALA A 329 -15.21 -8.98 7.75
N THR A 330 -14.92 -7.90 7.04
CA THR A 330 -15.95 -7.07 6.39
C THR A 330 -16.66 -7.77 5.23
N GLU A 331 -15.98 -8.68 4.53
CA GLU A 331 -16.58 -9.48 3.46
C GLU A 331 -17.50 -10.58 4.03
N LEU A 332 -17.12 -11.16 5.18
CA LEU A 332 -17.87 -12.22 5.86
C LEU A 332 -19.06 -11.71 6.67
N TYR A 333 -18.92 -10.54 7.33
CA TYR A 333 -19.84 -10.14 8.40
C TYR A 333 -20.59 -8.83 8.14
N ARG A 334 -20.16 -8.02 7.16
CA ARG A 334 -20.89 -6.80 6.77
C ARG A 334 -21.85 -7.11 5.61
N LEU A 335 -22.93 -7.85 5.93
CA LEU A 335 -23.83 -8.41 4.92
C LEU A 335 -24.94 -7.43 4.54
N GLN A 336 -25.47 -7.58 3.32
CA GLN A 336 -26.48 -6.69 2.76
C GLN A 336 -27.64 -7.47 2.13
N SER A 337 -28.77 -6.78 1.92
CA SER A 337 -29.90 -7.23 1.12
C SER A 337 -30.40 -8.63 1.49
N GLY A 338 -30.47 -8.93 2.79
CA GLY A 338 -31.00 -10.20 3.29
C GLY A 338 -30.06 -11.40 3.19
N GLN A 339 -28.79 -11.19 2.81
CA GLN A 339 -27.77 -12.23 2.90
C GLN A 339 -27.53 -12.58 4.38
N ARG A 340 -27.80 -13.83 4.74
CA ARG A 340 -27.68 -14.30 6.12
C ARG A 340 -26.28 -14.81 6.45
N THR A 341 -25.61 -15.34 5.46
CA THR A 341 -24.28 -15.94 5.56
C THR A 341 -23.53 -15.65 4.26
N ALA A 342 -22.26 -15.29 4.37
CA ALA A 342 -21.33 -15.28 3.25
C ALA A 342 -20.42 -16.50 3.40
N ASP A 343 -20.63 -17.51 2.53
CA ASP A 343 -19.75 -18.68 2.43
C ASP A 343 -18.74 -18.36 1.33
N LEU A 344 -17.55 -17.90 1.74
CA LEU A 344 -16.52 -17.42 0.83
C LEU A 344 -15.30 -18.33 0.88
N ASP A 345 -14.70 -18.57 -0.28
CA ASP A 345 -13.41 -19.24 -0.40
C ASP A 345 -12.27 -18.21 -0.39
N SER A 346 -11.06 -18.64 -0.03
CA SER A 346 -9.86 -17.82 -0.15
C SER A 346 -9.56 -17.50 -1.61
N GLU A 347 -9.23 -16.25 -1.90
CA GLU A 347 -8.75 -15.87 -3.23
C GLU A 347 -7.38 -16.48 -3.52
N GLU A 348 -7.17 -16.98 -4.73
CA GLU A 348 -5.90 -17.52 -5.21
C GLU A 348 -5.35 -16.70 -6.38
N LEU A 349 -4.03 -16.52 -6.45
CA LEU A 349 -3.33 -15.86 -7.55
C LEU A 349 -2.17 -16.72 -8.03
N ASP A 350 -2.26 -17.22 -9.26
CA ASP A 350 -1.17 -17.88 -9.97
C ASP A 350 -0.41 -16.89 -10.85
N ASN A 351 0.91 -16.88 -10.78
CA ASN A 351 1.78 -16.00 -11.55
C ASN A 351 2.92 -16.78 -12.22
N ILE A 352 3.16 -16.45 -13.49
CA ILE A 352 4.37 -16.78 -14.22
C ILE A 352 5.04 -15.49 -14.71
N GLU A 353 6.33 -15.35 -14.47
CA GLU A 353 7.11 -14.17 -14.81
C GLU A 353 8.45 -14.58 -15.42
N LEU A 354 8.78 -13.99 -16.57
CA LEU A 354 10.07 -14.15 -17.24
C LEU A 354 10.73 -12.77 -17.37
N GLY A 355 11.96 -12.64 -16.89
CA GLY A 355 12.63 -11.35 -16.89
C GLY A 355 14.11 -11.40 -17.22
N LEU A 356 14.62 -10.21 -17.51
CA LEU A 356 16.03 -9.91 -17.74
C LEU A 356 16.43 -8.72 -16.88
N ARG A 357 17.54 -8.88 -16.14
CA ARG A 357 18.10 -7.83 -15.29
C ARG A 357 19.60 -7.72 -15.53
N GLY A 358 20.11 -6.50 -15.62
CA GLY A 358 21.54 -6.35 -15.80
C GLY A 358 22.00 -4.93 -16.11
N SER A 359 23.23 -4.85 -16.63
CA SER A 359 23.80 -3.61 -17.14
C SER A 359 24.43 -3.81 -18.52
N LEU A 360 24.31 -2.78 -19.37
CA LEU A 360 24.93 -2.73 -20.68
C LEU A 360 25.88 -1.53 -20.75
N TRP A 361 27.05 -1.75 -21.34
CA TRP A 361 28.08 -0.71 -21.56
C TRP A 361 28.47 0.07 -20.30
N GLN A 362 28.28 -0.52 -19.10
CA GLN A 362 28.51 0.12 -17.80
C GLN A 362 27.74 1.45 -17.59
N ARG A 363 26.77 1.74 -18.45
CA ARG A 363 25.97 2.99 -18.45
C ARG A 363 24.48 2.78 -18.37
N LEU A 364 23.97 1.67 -18.89
CA LEU A 364 22.54 1.35 -18.88
C LEU A 364 22.30 0.20 -17.90
N GLY A 365 21.72 0.49 -16.74
CA GLY A 365 21.10 -0.51 -15.87
C GLY A 365 19.67 -0.75 -16.32
N TYR A 366 19.21 -2.00 -16.35
CA TYR A 366 17.84 -2.35 -16.73
C TYR A 366 17.31 -3.53 -15.95
N ASP A 367 16.00 -3.53 -15.75
CA ASP A 367 15.20 -4.64 -15.23
C ASP A 367 13.89 -4.67 -16.04
N THR A 368 13.62 -5.77 -16.72
CA THR A 368 12.43 -5.90 -17.54
C THR A 368 11.85 -7.30 -17.38
N SER A 369 10.52 -7.38 -17.29
CA SER A 369 9.81 -8.65 -17.19
C SER A 369 8.52 -8.66 -17.98
N VAL A 370 8.14 -9.83 -18.45
CA VAL A 370 6.80 -10.13 -18.92
C VAL A 370 6.16 -11.10 -17.96
N TYR A 371 4.88 -10.91 -17.69
CA TYR A 371 4.15 -11.73 -16.74
C TYR A 371 2.75 -12.09 -17.24
N TYR A 372 2.25 -13.20 -16.72
CA TYR A 372 0.85 -13.60 -16.81
C TYR A 372 0.38 -14.02 -15.42
N MET A 373 -0.73 -13.44 -14.96
CA MET A 373 -1.36 -13.77 -13.69
C MET A 373 -2.83 -14.13 -13.93
N GLN A 374 -3.28 -15.14 -13.21
CA GLN A 374 -4.70 -15.51 -13.13
C GLN A 374 -5.09 -15.49 -11.65
N LYS A 375 -6.20 -14.80 -11.37
CA LYS A 375 -6.80 -14.78 -10.04
C LYS A 375 -8.10 -15.59 -10.09
N ASP A 376 -8.22 -16.53 -9.17
CA ASP A 376 -9.37 -17.40 -8.99
C ASP A 376 -10.03 -17.12 -7.64
N GLU A 377 -11.27 -17.54 -7.45
CA GLU A 377 -12.08 -17.34 -6.24
C GLU A 377 -12.15 -15.85 -5.82
N VAL A 378 -12.15 -14.93 -6.79
CA VAL A 378 -12.24 -13.50 -6.52
C VAL A 378 -13.52 -13.19 -5.76
N ILE A 379 -13.37 -12.50 -4.62
CA ILE A 379 -14.49 -12.07 -3.78
C ILE A 379 -15.01 -10.74 -4.32
N PHE A 380 -16.32 -10.64 -4.51
CA PHE A 380 -16.96 -9.44 -5.02
C PHE A 380 -18.41 -9.31 -4.52
N GLN A 381 -19.01 -8.14 -4.71
CA GLN A 381 -20.41 -7.92 -4.47
C GLN A 381 -21.18 -8.07 -5.79
N ASP A 382 -22.11 -9.02 -5.84
CA ASP A 382 -22.93 -9.28 -7.03
C ASP A 382 -24.03 -8.22 -7.24
N ALA A 383 -24.81 -8.36 -8.32
CA ALA A 383 -25.88 -7.44 -8.65
C ALA A 383 -26.98 -7.33 -7.58
N ASP A 384 -27.14 -8.35 -6.74
CA ASP A 384 -28.08 -8.40 -5.64
C ASP A 384 -27.46 -7.90 -4.29
N ARG A 385 -26.23 -7.36 -4.35
CA ARG A 385 -25.44 -6.86 -3.21
C ARG A 385 -25.02 -7.93 -2.22
N GLN A 386 -24.89 -9.17 -2.68
CA GLN A 386 -24.40 -10.26 -1.86
C GLN A 386 -22.88 -10.42 -2.06
N ASN A 387 -22.15 -10.65 -0.97
CA ASN A 387 -20.75 -10.98 -1.02
C ASN A 387 -20.62 -12.44 -1.43
N VAL A 388 -19.96 -12.69 -2.54
CA VAL A 388 -19.77 -14.01 -3.14
C VAL A 388 -18.34 -14.19 -3.63
N SER A 389 -17.86 -15.43 -3.69
CA SER A 389 -16.57 -15.80 -4.31
C SER A 389 -16.80 -16.57 -5.62
N GLY A 390 -15.72 -16.93 -6.33
CA GLY A 390 -15.76 -17.77 -7.53
C GLY A 390 -15.58 -17.01 -8.85
N ALA A 391 -15.40 -15.69 -8.82
CA ALA A 391 -15.02 -14.96 -10.02
C ALA A 391 -13.54 -15.20 -10.40
N LYS A 392 -13.22 -14.92 -11.67
CA LYS A 392 -11.86 -15.04 -12.20
C LYS A 392 -11.48 -13.76 -12.92
N THR A 393 -10.21 -13.40 -12.76
CA THR A 393 -9.58 -12.31 -13.53
C THR A 393 -8.25 -12.76 -14.11
N ARG A 394 -7.84 -12.15 -15.21
CA ARG A 394 -6.55 -12.38 -15.84
C ARG A 394 -5.82 -11.07 -16.05
N HIS A 395 -4.50 -11.12 -15.89
CA HIS A 395 -3.64 -9.96 -15.99
C HIS A 395 -2.36 -10.38 -16.72
N TYR A 396 -1.94 -9.61 -17.69
CA TYR A 396 -0.68 -9.86 -18.37
C TYR A 396 -0.05 -8.54 -18.81
N GLY A 397 1.27 -8.49 -18.79
CA GLY A 397 1.94 -7.24 -19.09
C GLY A 397 3.44 -7.33 -19.22
N LEU A 398 4.00 -6.16 -19.49
CA LEU A 398 5.42 -5.87 -19.54
C LEU A 398 5.75 -4.80 -18.51
N GLU A 399 6.74 -5.06 -17.66
CA GLU A 399 7.34 -4.09 -16.76
C GLU A 399 8.74 -3.74 -17.25
N LEU A 400 9.10 -2.48 -17.19
CA LEU A 400 10.40 -1.95 -17.58
C LEU A 400 10.88 -0.93 -16.55
N SER A 401 12.09 -1.15 -16.03
CA SER A 401 12.86 -0.16 -15.29
C SER A 401 14.23 0.01 -15.94
N ALA A 402 14.63 1.23 -16.23
CA ALA A 402 15.90 1.53 -16.89
C ALA A 402 16.54 2.79 -16.32
N ASN A 403 17.85 2.74 -16.10
CA ASN A 403 18.65 3.87 -15.64
C ASN A 403 19.85 4.04 -16.60
N TYR A 404 19.88 5.14 -17.34
CA TYR A 404 20.92 5.42 -18.31
C TYR A 404 21.77 6.62 -17.91
N ARG A 405 23.06 6.37 -17.64
CA ARG A 405 24.06 7.41 -17.38
C ARG A 405 24.48 8.04 -18.71
N ILE A 406 23.90 9.20 -19.03
CA ILE A 406 24.21 9.95 -20.27
C ILE A 406 25.64 10.49 -20.18
N SER A 407 26.01 11.09 -19.03
CA SER A 407 27.35 11.56 -18.67
C SER A 407 27.56 11.40 -17.18
N ASP A 408 28.68 11.90 -16.64
CA ASP A 408 28.94 11.88 -15.18
C ASP A 408 27.95 12.77 -14.42
N ASP A 409 27.41 13.81 -15.08
CA ASP A 409 26.48 14.76 -14.48
C ASP A 409 25.01 14.46 -14.80
N TRP A 410 24.72 13.69 -15.85
CA TRP A 410 23.36 13.48 -16.32
C TRP A 410 22.95 12.02 -16.27
N MET A 411 21.78 11.77 -15.68
CA MET A 411 21.13 10.45 -15.62
C MET A 411 19.70 10.55 -16.12
N PHE A 412 19.32 9.60 -16.97
CA PHE A 412 17.93 9.38 -17.38
C PHE A 412 17.43 8.09 -16.74
N SER A 413 16.24 8.14 -16.13
CA SER A 413 15.56 6.97 -15.55
C SER A 413 14.18 6.84 -16.17
N LEU A 414 13.74 5.61 -16.41
CA LEU A 414 12.44 5.26 -16.96
C LEU A 414 11.88 4.08 -16.17
N ASP A 415 10.66 4.21 -15.65
CA ASP A 415 9.87 3.14 -15.07
C ASP A 415 8.51 3.12 -15.79
N ALA A 416 8.13 1.98 -16.39
CA ALA A 416 6.91 1.87 -17.17
C ALA A 416 6.28 0.49 -17.02
N THR A 417 4.96 0.44 -16.98
CA THR A 417 4.14 -0.77 -17.01
C THR A 417 3.15 -0.66 -18.17
N LEU A 418 3.11 -1.71 -19.00
CA LEU A 418 2.06 -1.92 -19.99
C LEU A 418 1.37 -3.21 -19.61
N ALA A 419 0.07 -3.16 -19.32
CA ALA A 419 -0.67 -4.30 -18.81
C ALA A 419 -2.10 -4.31 -19.31
N GLU A 420 -2.67 -5.49 -19.45
CA GLU A 420 -4.10 -5.70 -19.64
C GLU A 420 -4.65 -6.45 -18.44
N HIS A 421 -5.80 -5.98 -17.95
CA HIS A 421 -6.49 -6.51 -16.79
C HIS A 421 -7.93 -6.79 -17.19
N GLN A 422 -8.38 -8.06 -17.19
CA GLN A 422 -9.68 -8.45 -17.73
C GLN A 422 -10.43 -9.37 -16.78
N TYR A 423 -11.77 -9.21 -16.75
CA TYR A 423 -12.67 -10.17 -16.15
C TYR A 423 -12.73 -11.45 -16.99
N ASP A 424 -12.59 -12.63 -16.36
CA ASP A 424 -12.61 -13.92 -17.05
C ASP A 424 -13.74 -14.86 -16.56
N SER A 425 -14.71 -14.32 -15.84
CA SER A 425 -15.91 -15.04 -15.40
C SER A 425 -17.19 -14.46 -15.98
N ARG A 426 -18.16 -15.31 -16.17
CA ARG A 426 -19.53 -14.92 -16.51
C ARG A 426 -20.30 -14.60 -15.23
N VAL A 427 -20.06 -13.41 -14.70
CA VAL A 427 -20.71 -12.91 -13.50
C VAL A 427 -21.31 -11.53 -13.77
N ARG A 428 -22.28 -11.14 -12.97
CA ARG A 428 -22.84 -9.80 -12.97
C ARG A 428 -22.48 -9.13 -11.66
N LEU A 429 -21.54 -8.21 -11.72
CA LEU A 429 -21.12 -7.41 -10.58
C LEU A 429 -22.16 -6.36 -10.21
N LEU A 430 -22.09 -5.86 -8.99
CA LEU A 430 -22.81 -4.68 -8.58
C LEU A 430 -22.46 -3.49 -9.50
N GLY A 431 -23.50 -2.88 -10.08
CA GLY A 431 -23.34 -1.79 -11.04
C GLY A 431 -23.19 -2.22 -12.49
N ALA A 432 -23.00 -3.50 -12.79
CA ALA A 432 -22.99 -4.02 -14.15
C ALA A 432 -24.41 -4.27 -14.66
N SER A 433 -24.65 -3.96 -15.94
CA SER A 433 -25.94 -4.23 -16.61
C SER A 433 -26.03 -5.65 -17.17
N GLU A 434 -24.88 -6.24 -17.55
CA GLU A 434 -24.79 -7.55 -18.22
C GLU A 434 -23.63 -8.39 -17.65
N ASP A 435 -23.36 -9.53 -18.28
CA ASP A 435 -22.18 -10.38 -18.06
C ASP A 435 -20.90 -9.65 -18.48
N ILE A 436 -19.95 -9.53 -17.56
CA ILE A 436 -18.72 -8.74 -17.75
C ILE A 436 -17.56 -9.53 -18.34
N LYS A 437 -17.75 -10.80 -18.71
CA LYS A 437 -16.64 -11.63 -19.23
C LYS A 437 -15.98 -11.00 -20.48
N GLY A 438 -14.68 -10.76 -20.36
CA GLY A 438 -13.86 -10.18 -21.43
C GLY A 438 -13.77 -8.66 -21.38
N ASN A 439 -14.53 -7.99 -20.50
CA ASN A 439 -14.37 -6.57 -20.25
C ASN A 439 -13.07 -6.30 -19.51
N ASP A 440 -12.50 -5.13 -19.74
CA ASP A 440 -11.38 -4.63 -18.95
C ASP A 440 -11.85 -4.31 -17.52
N ILE A 441 -10.99 -4.60 -16.55
CA ILE A 441 -11.26 -4.25 -15.15
C ILE A 441 -11.27 -2.72 -15.04
N ASP A 442 -12.35 -2.19 -14.48
CA ASP A 442 -12.49 -0.75 -14.27
C ASP A 442 -11.44 -0.20 -13.29
N THR A 443 -11.12 1.08 -13.45
CA THR A 443 -10.08 1.80 -12.69
C THR A 443 -8.66 1.22 -12.83
N ALA A 444 -8.39 0.43 -13.87
CA ALA A 444 -7.10 -0.17 -14.17
C ALA A 444 -6.54 0.37 -15.51
N PRO A 445 -5.61 1.34 -15.51
CA PRO A 445 -5.01 1.86 -16.73
C PRO A 445 -4.11 0.82 -17.40
N ASN A 446 -4.14 0.77 -18.75
CA ASN A 446 -3.31 -0.17 -19.51
C ASN A 446 -1.84 0.25 -19.61
N MET A 447 -1.55 1.53 -19.43
CA MET A 447 -0.18 2.04 -19.40
C MET A 447 -0.03 3.11 -18.32
N PHE A 448 1.01 3.00 -17.51
CA PHE A 448 1.43 4.04 -16.58
C PHE A 448 2.94 3.98 -16.35
N GLY A 449 3.52 5.11 -15.94
CA GLY A 449 4.95 5.16 -15.69
C GLY A 449 5.48 6.55 -15.43
N SER A 450 6.79 6.64 -15.26
CA SER A 450 7.51 7.90 -15.11
C SER A 450 8.84 7.90 -15.84
N ALA A 451 9.22 9.05 -16.37
CA ALA A 451 10.54 9.30 -16.91
C ALA A 451 11.19 10.47 -16.15
N ARG A 452 12.44 10.32 -15.74
CA ARG A 452 13.18 11.32 -14.96
C ARG A 452 14.49 11.65 -15.61
N LEU A 453 14.79 12.95 -15.67
CA LEU A 453 16.09 13.47 -16.10
C LEU A 453 16.71 14.20 -14.93
N SER A 454 17.80 13.66 -14.39
CA SER A 454 18.54 14.20 -13.25
C SER A 454 19.85 14.84 -13.73
N TRP A 455 20.15 16.02 -13.22
CA TRP A 455 21.37 16.77 -13.50
C TRP A 455 22.08 17.12 -12.19
N ASN A 456 23.30 16.62 -12.03
CA ASN A 456 24.21 17.00 -10.95
C ASN A 456 25.05 18.20 -11.40
N PHE A 457 25.14 19.23 -10.58
CA PHE A 457 25.88 20.45 -10.91
C PHE A 457 26.50 21.09 -9.67
N SER A 458 27.48 21.94 -9.88
CA SER A 458 28.02 22.75 -8.79
C SER A 458 27.09 23.94 -8.53
N GLY A 459 26.45 23.95 -7.36
CA GLY A 459 25.52 25.01 -6.96
C GLY A 459 26.21 26.33 -6.62
N LEU A 460 25.40 27.29 -6.11
CA LEU A 460 25.84 28.67 -5.80
C LEU A 460 27.03 28.76 -4.83
N SER A 461 27.22 27.77 -3.99
CA SER A 461 28.33 27.70 -3.02
C SER A 461 29.48 26.79 -3.49
N GLY A 462 29.48 26.35 -4.75
CA GLY A 462 30.46 25.36 -5.27
C GLY A 462 30.25 23.96 -4.68
N GLN A 463 29.11 23.71 -4.06
CA GLN A 463 28.73 22.44 -3.47
C GLN A 463 27.86 21.63 -4.43
N ASP A 464 27.82 20.32 -4.20
CA ASP A 464 26.99 19.40 -4.98
C ASP A 464 25.50 19.77 -4.91
N SER A 465 24.89 19.86 -6.07
CA SER A 465 23.50 20.20 -6.27
C SER A 465 22.89 19.25 -7.29
N VAL A 466 21.59 19.01 -7.18
CA VAL A 466 20.85 18.18 -8.14
C VAL A 466 19.58 18.90 -8.57
N ALA A 467 19.26 18.81 -9.86
CA ALA A 467 17.96 19.16 -10.42
C ALA A 467 17.38 17.94 -11.12
N GLU A 468 16.10 17.70 -10.93
CA GLU A 468 15.37 16.56 -11.49
C GLU A 468 14.07 17.04 -12.12
N LEU A 469 13.88 16.72 -13.39
CA LEU A 469 12.63 16.88 -14.12
C LEU A 469 12.00 15.50 -14.28
N GLU A 470 10.77 15.35 -13.79
CA GLU A 470 10.01 14.11 -13.87
C GLU A 470 8.77 14.31 -14.72
N TRP A 471 8.52 13.38 -15.61
CA TRP A 471 7.27 13.22 -16.34
C TRP A 471 6.57 11.97 -15.83
N VAL A 472 5.31 12.12 -15.40
CA VAL A 472 4.44 11.02 -14.94
C VAL A 472 3.30 10.90 -15.93
N TYR A 473 3.01 9.69 -16.36
CA TYR A 473 1.96 9.37 -17.32
C TYR A 473 1.02 8.31 -16.77
N MET A 474 -0.28 8.50 -16.95
CA MET A 474 -1.34 7.54 -16.73
C MET A 474 -2.27 7.55 -17.94
N ASP A 475 -2.48 6.38 -18.52
CA ASP A 475 -3.35 6.18 -19.69
C ASP A 475 -4.83 6.25 -19.33
N GLU A 476 -5.68 6.27 -20.34
CA GLU A 476 -7.13 6.15 -20.17
C GLU A 476 -7.51 4.82 -19.52
N TYR A 477 -8.64 4.81 -18.81
CA TYR A 477 -9.20 3.59 -18.24
C TYR A 477 -10.72 3.68 -18.11
N TYR A 478 -11.39 2.50 -18.05
CA TYR A 478 -12.80 2.43 -17.84
C TYR A 478 -13.20 2.73 -16.40
N LEU A 479 -14.38 3.33 -16.21
CA LEU A 479 -14.90 3.79 -14.92
C LEU A 479 -15.96 2.86 -14.33
N ASP A 480 -16.39 1.86 -15.09
CA ASP A 480 -17.44 0.93 -14.74
C ASP A 480 -17.17 -0.45 -15.35
N PRO A 481 -17.72 -1.55 -14.73
CA PRO A 481 -17.53 -2.91 -15.22
C PRO A 481 -18.10 -3.19 -16.61
N ASP A 482 -19.08 -2.41 -17.06
CA ASP A 482 -19.68 -2.52 -18.41
C ASP A 482 -18.78 -1.93 -19.51
N ASN A 483 -17.68 -1.28 -19.14
CA ASN A 483 -16.78 -0.55 -20.04
C ASN A 483 -17.49 0.54 -20.89
N ALA A 484 -18.51 1.15 -20.32
CA ALA A 484 -19.31 2.16 -21.00
C ALA A 484 -18.77 3.59 -20.84
N HIS A 485 -18.05 3.86 -19.78
CA HIS A 485 -17.53 5.19 -19.43
C HIS A 485 -16.01 5.14 -19.24
N LYS A 486 -15.32 6.22 -19.63
CA LYS A 486 -13.86 6.32 -19.54
C LYS A 486 -13.41 7.61 -18.86
N TYR A 487 -12.25 7.53 -18.23
CA TYR A 487 -11.37 8.65 -17.90
C TYR A 487 -10.24 8.73 -18.93
N ASP A 488 -9.91 9.93 -19.41
CA ASP A 488 -8.96 10.13 -20.53
C ASP A 488 -7.47 9.96 -20.10
N GLY A 489 -7.21 9.68 -18.80
CA GLY A 489 -5.84 9.66 -18.28
C GLY A 489 -5.28 11.07 -18.07
N HIS A 490 -3.99 11.17 -17.75
CA HIS A 490 -3.30 12.46 -17.59
C HIS A 490 -1.78 12.34 -17.67
N SER A 491 -1.15 13.50 -17.80
CA SER A 491 0.31 13.63 -17.93
C SER A 491 0.81 14.79 -17.07
N LEU A 492 1.66 14.52 -16.09
CA LEU A 492 2.15 15.53 -15.15
C LEU A 492 3.65 15.73 -15.32
N VAL A 493 4.11 16.96 -15.16
CA VAL A 493 5.53 17.30 -15.11
C VAL A 493 5.85 17.90 -13.76
N ASN A 494 6.87 17.36 -13.09
CA ASN A 494 7.35 17.82 -11.79
C ASN A 494 8.80 18.27 -11.90
N LEU A 495 9.19 19.28 -11.12
CA LEU A 495 10.56 19.74 -10.99
C LEU A 495 10.99 19.70 -9.52
N ARG A 496 12.16 19.15 -9.27
CA ARG A 496 12.78 19.19 -7.94
C ARG A 496 14.23 19.65 -8.08
N THR A 497 14.65 20.57 -7.24
CA THR A 497 16.06 20.95 -7.14
C THR A 497 16.49 21.01 -5.70
N SER A 498 17.68 20.53 -5.41
CA SER A 498 18.28 20.55 -4.08
C SER A 498 19.71 21.04 -4.17
N THR A 499 20.09 21.99 -3.32
CA THR A 499 21.42 22.59 -3.28
C THR A 499 21.91 22.76 -1.86
N SER A 500 23.19 22.49 -1.63
CA SER A 500 23.84 22.80 -0.38
C SER A 500 24.23 24.28 -0.34
N LEU A 501 23.86 24.98 0.75
CA LEU A 501 24.17 26.38 0.99
C LEU A 501 25.29 26.50 2.05
N GLY A 502 26.36 25.74 1.87
CA GLY A 502 27.47 25.59 2.82
C GLY A 502 27.42 24.26 3.59
N PRO A 503 28.24 24.07 4.63
CA PRO A 503 28.42 22.77 5.28
C PRO A 503 27.18 22.30 6.08
N ARG A 504 26.34 23.23 6.52
CA ARG A 504 25.23 22.93 7.44
C ARG A 504 23.82 23.19 6.89
N TRP A 505 23.70 23.82 5.73
CA TRP A 505 22.40 24.16 5.16
C TRP A 505 22.17 23.49 3.81
N GLN A 506 20.97 23.02 3.61
CA GLN A 506 20.48 22.54 2.32
C GLN A 506 19.12 23.17 2.05
N ALA A 507 18.94 23.68 0.84
CA ALA A 507 17.66 24.14 0.32
C ALA A 507 17.13 23.16 -0.72
N THR A 508 15.85 22.87 -0.68
CA THR A 508 15.15 22.09 -1.72
C THR A 508 13.92 22.85 -2.17
N VAL A 509 13.75 22.99 -3.49
CA VAL A 509 12.54 23.51 -4.11
C VAL A 509 11.90 22.39 -4.90
N ARG A 510 10.61 22.21 -4.73
CA ARG A 510 9.79 21.23 -5.45
C ARG A 510 8.61 21.93 -6.08
N VAL A 511 8.43 21.76 -7.39
CA VAL A 511 7.24 22.23 -8.11
C VAL A 511 6.52 21.01 -8.65
N THR A 512 5.32 20.77 -8.17
CA THR A 512 4.43 19.71 -8.65
C THR A 512 3.51 20.25 -9.73
N ASN A 513 3.14 19.40 -10.69
CA ASN A 513 2.26 19.78 -11.80
C ASN A 513 2.71 21.09 -12.47
N LEU A 514 3.97 21.14 -12.92
CA LEU A 514 4.61 22.35 -13.48
C LEU A 514 3.82 22.97 -14.62
N LEU A 515 3.13 22.16 -15.43
CA LEU A 515 2.34 22.61 -16.58
C LEU A 515 0.92 23.04 -16.23
N ASP A 516 0.51 22.86 -14.95
CA ASP A 516 -0.83 23.20 -14.43
C ASP A 516 -1.95 22.40 -15.11
N GLU A 517 -1.70 21.12 -15.35
CA GLU A 517 -2.66 20.18 -15.94
C GLU A 517 -3.90 20.03 -15.05
N GLU A 518 -5.06 20.02 -15.66
CA GLU A 518 -6.35 19.75 -14.98
C GLU A 518 -6.64 18.25 -15.08
N TYR A 519 -6.60 17.54 -13.97
CA TYR A 519 -6.70 16.09 -13.92
C TYR A 519 -7.49 15.60 -12.72
N ALA A 520 -7.85 14.32 -12.73
CA ALA A 520 -8.36 13.60 -11.58
C ALA A 520 -7.33 12.58 -11.10
N GLU A 521 -7.08 12.54 -9.77
CA GLU A 521 -6.24 11.52 -9.15
C GLU A 521 -6.91 10.14 -9.20
N ARG A 522 -8.24 10.14 -9.12
CA ARG A 522 -9.10 8.96 -9.24
C ARG A 522 -10.41 9.36 -9.89
N ALA A 523 -10.95 8.47 -10.69
CA ALA A 523 -12.29 8.59 -11.26
C ALA A 523 -13.01 7.25 -11.24
N ASP A 524 -14.32 7.27 -11.08
CA ASP A 524 -15.21 6.13 -11.21
C ASP A 524 -16.58 6.59 -11.74
N PHE A 525 -17.44 5.61 -12.11
CA PHE A 525 -18.83 5.86 -12.46
C PHE A 525 -19.72 5.10 -11.48
N GLY A 526 -20.47 5.83 -10.68
CA GLY A 526 -21.32 5.25 -9.64
C GLY A 526 -22.61 6.02 -9.47
N PHE A 527 -23.69 5.35 -9.10
CA PHE A 527 -25.04 5.92 -8.97
C PHE A 527 -25.50 6.68 -10.21
N GLY A 528 -25.08 6.24 -11.41
CA GLY A 528 -25.44 6.86 -12.69
C GLY A 528 -24.73 8.17 -13.00
N GLN A 529 -23.62 8.48 -12.33
CA GLN A 529 -22.86 9.72 -12.47
C GLN A 529 -21.36 9.46 -12.60
N TYR A 530 -20.69 10.29 -13.42
CA TYR A 530 -19.23 10.42 -13.37
C TYR A 530 -18.83 11.06 -12.04
N ARG A 531 -17.83 10.49 -11.36
CA ARG A 531 -17.29 10.97 -10.10
C ARG A 531 -15.77 11.13 -10.22
N TYR A 532 -15.26 12.31 -9.84
CA TYR A 532 -13.83 12.61 -9.96
C TYR A 532 -13.28 13.17 -8.65
N PHE A 533 -12.18 12.59 -8.19
CA PHE A 533 -11.35 13.17 -7.14
C PHE A 533 -10.34 14.10 -7.81
N VAL A 534 -10.53 15.38 -7.66
CA VAL A 534 -9.80 16.42 -8.41
C VAL A 534 -8.35 16.48 -7.97
N GLY A 535 -7.43 16.41 -8.92
CA GLY A 535 -6.01 16.57 -8.68
C GLY A 535 -5.60 17.99 -8.36
N GLN A 536 -4.51 18.13 -7.60
CA GLN A 536 -3.98 19.43 -7.21
C GLN A 536 -3.40 20.18 -8.41
N PRO A 537 -3.63 21.51 -8.53
CA PRO A 537 -3.00 22.34 -9.53
C PRO A 537 -1.50 22.48 -9.25
N ARG A 538 -0.81 23.28 -10.06
CA ARG A 538 0.62 23.58 -9.83
C ARG A 538 0.87 24.09 -8.41
N GLY A 539 1.75 23.42 -7.69
CA GLY A 539 2.17 23.78 -6.34
C GLY A 539 3.69 23.94 -6.24
N ALA A 540 4.15 24.95 -5.50
CA ALA A 540 5.57 25.17 -5.24
C ALA A 540 5.85 25.07 -3.74
N TYR A 541 6.84 24.23 -3.37
CA TYR A 541 7.24 23.94 -2.00
C TYR A 541 8.71 24.28 -1.81
N VAL A 542 9.04 24.82 -0.64
CA VAL A 542 10.42 25.16 -0.27
C VAL A 542 10.75 24.52 1.06
N GLU A 543 11.81 23.70 1.09
CA GLU A 543 12.35 23.08 2.30
C GLU A 543 13.72 23.66 2.60
N MET A 544 13.94 24.03 3.86
CA MET A 544 15.25 24.37 4.42
C MET A 544 15.63 23.34 5.48
N ARG A 545 16.80 22.70 5.31
CA ARG A 545 17.35 21.72 6.25
C ARG A 545 18.62 22.24 6.87
N TYR A 546 18.69 22.16 8.19
CA TYR A 546 19.86 22.46 8.98
C TYR A 546 20.47 21.17 9.56
N PHE A 547 21.79 20.97 9.36
CA PHE A 547 22.56 19.89 9.95
C PHE A 547 23.34 20.42 11.15
N PHE A 548 23.16 19.80 12.31
CA PHE A 548 23.84 20.23 13.56
C PHE A 548 25.31 19.81 13.57
N ALA A 549 25.67 18.76 12.84
CA ALA A 549 27.06 18.36 12.58
C ALA A 549 27.46 18.70 11.14
N ASP A 550 28.74 18.98 10.90
CA ASP A 550 29.22 19.26 9.55
C ASP A 550 29.18 17.99 8.68
N ARG A 551 28.64 18.08 7.48
CA ARG A 551 28.54 16.96 6.51
C ARG A 551 29.90 16.39 6.06
N ARG A 552 31.01 17.02 6.42
CA ARG A 552 32.37 16.67 6.00
C ARG A 552 33.21 15.94 7.06
N SER A 553 32.64 15.62 8.21
CA SER A 553 33.35 14.89 9.27
C SER A 553 33.15 13.38 9.18
#